data_be27b5514a1de27b343e41a91ab9b671
#
_entry.id   be27b5514a1de27b343e41a91ab9b671
#
_cell.length_a   1.000
_cell.length_b   1.000
_cell.length_c   1.000
_cell.angle_alpha   90.00
_cell.angle_beta   90.00
_cell.angle_gamma   90.00
#
_symmetry.space_group_name_H-M   'P 1'
#
loop_
_entity.id
_entity.type
_entity.pdbx_description
1 polymer ?
#
loop_
_entity_poly.entity_id
_entity_poly.type
_entity_poly.pdbx_seq_one_letter_code
_entity_poly.pdbx_strand_id
1 'polypeptide(L)'
;MSRSAPERLTDLPAAVDWTLSYRPRLDDSDPVVAALAYDAVLRNLAVVAEAVRALPEEVKARAPEVPWSSIAGLRNVVVHDYFRVEPNVVWDVIDGDLAALAQAVRTRLLDAP
;
A
#
# COMPACT_ATOMS: atom_id res chain seq x y z
N MET A 1 13.38 -16.57 1.86
CA MET A 1 12.88 -16.61 3.25
C MET A 1 11.73 -15.63 3.42
N SER A 2 10.76 -16.02 4.22
CA SER A 2 9.62 -15.15 4.51
C SER A 2 10.00 -14.05 5.49
N ARG A 3 9.40 -12.89 5.32
CA ARG A 3 9.54 -11.81 6.28
C ARG A 3 8.68 -12.12 7.51
N SER A 4 9.20 -11.83 8.69
CA SER A 4 8.44 -11.96 9.94
C SER A 4 7.41 -10.82 10.05
N ALA A 5 6.45 -10.94 10.97
CA ALA A 5 5.48 -9.90 11.22
C ALA A 5 6.14 -8.57 11.62
N PRO A 6 7.12 -8.54 12.55
CA PRO A 6 7.82 -7.30 12.87
C PRO A 6 8.55 -6.69 11.67
N GLU A 7 9.16 -7.52 10.82
CA GLU A 7 9.83 -7.04 9.63
C GLU A 7 8.83 -6.43 8.63
N ARG A 8 7.68 -7.06 8.43
CA ARG A 8 6.63 -6.55 7.56
C ARG A 8 6.05 -5.24 8.08
N LEU A 9 5.89 -5.13 9.40
CA LEU A 9 5.42 -3.90 10.03
C LEU A 9 6.42 -2.76 9.80
N THR A 10 7.72 -3.08 9.79
CA THR A 10 8.77 -2.13 9.50
C THR A 10 8.80 -1.75 8.01
N ASP A 11 8.49 -2.71 7.12
CA ASP A 11 8.47 -2.46 5.66
C ASP A 11 7.30 -1.56 5.24
N LEU A 12 6.18 -1.62 5.97
CA LEU A 12 4.97 -0.90 5.61
C LEU A 12 5.17 0.61 5.47
N PRO A 13 5.78 1.31 6.45
CA PRO A 13 5.92 2.76 6.33
C PRO A 13 6.69 3.19 5.09
N ALA A 14 7.77 2.49 4.76
CA ALA A 14 8.58 2.82 3.60
C ALA A 14 7.78 2.63 2.31
N ALA A 15 7.07 1.49 2.17
CA ALA A 15 6.29 1.23 0.96
C ALA A 15 5.14 2.21 0.80
N VAL A 16 4.47 2.55 1.90
CA VAL A 16 3.39 3.54 1.87
C VAL A 16 3.92 4.91 1.50
N ASP A 17 5.03 5.33 2.13
CA ASP A 17 5.62 6.64 1.87
C ASP A 17 6.10 6.77 0.42
N TRP A 18 6.72 5.73 -0.14
CA TRP A 18 7.11 5.72 -1.55
C TRP A 18 5.89 5.86 -2.46
N THR A 19 4.83 5.11 -2.18
CA THR A 19 3.59 5.18 -2.97
C THR A 19 3.00 6.59 -2.95
N LEU A 20 2.92 7.19 -1.77
CA LEU A 20 2.41 8.55 -1.63
C LEU A 20 3.30 9.57 -2.37
N SER A 21 4.61 9.34 -2.37
CA SER A 21 5.56 10.21 -3.08
C SER A 21 5.41 10.13 -4.59
N TYR A 22 5.07 8.95 -5.11
CA TYR A 22 4.88 8.75 -6.55
C TYR A 22 3.52 9.27 -7.04
N ARG A 23 2.57 9.46 -6.14
CA ARG A 23 1.20 9.87 -6.49
C ARG A 23 1.16 11.10 -7.42
N PRO A 24 1.87 12.20 -7.11
CA PRO A 24 1.85 13.38 -7.99
C PRO A 24 2.41 13.11 -9.39
N ARG A 25 3.32 12.14 -9.51
CA ARG A 25 3.93 11.80 -10.80
C ARG A 25 3.01 11.00 -11.71
N LEU A 26 1.93 10.43 -11.18
CA LEU A 26 0.94 9.73 -12.01
C LEU A 26 0.27 10.67 -13.01
N ASP A 27 0.22 11.94 -12.68
CA ASP A 27 -0.38 12.97 -13.54
C ASP A 27 0.66 13.78 -14.30
N ASP A 28 1.90 13.32 -14.36
CA ASP A 28 2.99 14.02 -15.02
C ASP A 28 2.69 14.19 -16.52
N SER A 29 3.04 15.35 -17.06
CA SER A 29 2.83 15.65 -18.47
C SER A 29 3.72 14.83 -19.40
N ASP A 30 4.87 14.37 -18.90
CA ASP A 30 5.74 13.45 -19.62
C ASP A 30 5.19 12.03 -19.47
N PRO A 31 4.73 11.39 -20.57
CA PRO A 31 4.15 10.05 -20.49
C PRO A 31 5.13 9.00 -19.99
N VAL A 32 6.42 9.18 -20.19
CA VAL A 32 7.44 8.25 -19.67
C VAL A 32 7.49 8.34 -18.15
N VAL A 33 7.49 9.54 -17.61
CA VAL A 33 7.50 9.75 -16.15
C VAL A 33 6.23 9.17 -15.53
N ALA A 34 5.07 9.45 -16.13
CA ALA A 34 3.80 8.92 -15.63
C ALA A 34 3.78 7.39 -15.64
N ALA A 35 4.30 6.77 -16.68
CA ALA A 35 4.37 5.31 -16.80
C ALA A 35 5.30 4.70 -15.76
N LEU A 36 6.47 5.31 -15.54
CA LEU A 36 7.42 4.87 -14.52
C LEU A 36 6.80 4.96 -13.13
N ALA A 37 6.10 6.06 -12.85
CA ALA A 37 5.43 6.25 -11.57
C ALA A 37 4.32 5.20 -11.37
N TYR A 38 3.55 4.91 -12.41
CA TYR A 38 2.50 3.90 -12.36
C TYR A 38 3.07 2.52 -12.02
N ASP A 39 4.14 2.12 -12.71
CA ASP A 39 4.79 0.83 -12.45
C ASP A 39 5.35 0.76 -11.03
N ALA A 40 5.97 1.85 -10.56
CA ALA A 40 6.51 1.92 -9.21
C ALA A 40 5.40 1.85 -8.14
N VAL A 41 4.28 2.52 -8.39
CA VAL A 41 3.11 2.46 -7.49
C VAL A 41 2.57 1.04 -7.40
N LEU A 42 2.37 0.37 -8.54
CA LEU A 42 1.84 -1.00 -8.53
C LEU A 42 2.76 -1.95 -7.77
N ARG A 43 4.07 -1.80 -7.93
CA ARG A 43 5.03 -2.62 -7.18
C ARG A 43 4.91 -2.38 -5.68
N ASN A 44 4.83 -1.14 -5.26
CA ASN A 44 4.73 -0.82 -3.83
C ASN A 44 3.37 -1.21 -3.25
N LEU A 45 2.30 -1.14 -4.03
CA LEU A 45 0.99 -1.63 -3.60
C LEU A 45 1.03 -3.13 -3.35
N ALA A 46 1.75 -3.88 -4.18
CA ALA A 46 1.93 -5.32 -3.95
C ALA A 46 2.69 -5.58 -2.65
N VAL A 47 3.74 -4.80 -2.37
CA VAL A 47 4.49 -4.92 -1.11
C VAL A 47 3.59 -4.63 0.08
N VAL A 48 2.80 -3.55 0.00
CA VAL A 48 1.85 -3.18 1.07
C VAL A 48 0.84 -4.31 1.30
N ALA A 49 0.24 -4.82 0.21
CA ALA A 49 -0.77 -5.87 0.31
C ALA A 49 -0.20 -7.14 0.95
N GLU A 50 1.01 -7.55 0.56
CA GLU A 50 1.66 -8.72 1.14
C GLU A 50 1.94 -8.52 2.63
N ALA A 51 2.44 -7.35 3.00
CA ALA A 51 2.71 -7.04 4.40
C ALA A 51 1.43 -7.07 5.23
N VAL A 52 0.36 -6.47 4.73
CA VAL A 52 -0.93 -6.42 5.41
C VAL A 52 -1.50 -7.82 5.61
N ARG A 53 -1.44 -8.67 4.58
CA ARG A 53 -1.94 -10.04 4.67
C ARG A 53 -1.25 -10.84 5.77
N ALA A 54 0.01 -10.55 6.02
CA ALA A 54 0.82 -11.30 6.99
C ALA A 54 0.73 -10.75 8.41
N LEU A 55 0.09 -9.61 8.61
CA LEU A 55 -0.04 -9.04 9.95
C LEU A 55 -1.01 -9.85 10.81
N PRO A 56 -0.68 -10.08 12.11
CA PRO A 56 -1.59 -10.74 13.03
C PRO A 56 -2.88 -9.94 13.22
N GLU A 57 -3.97 -10.64 13.51
CA GLU A 57 -5.26 -10.00 13.71
C GLU A 57 -5.25 -9.03 14.90
N GLU A 58 -4.49 -9.34 15.95
CA GLU A 58 -4.39 -8.43 17.10
C GLU A 58 -3.75 -7.10 16.75
N VAL A 59 -2.85 -7.08 15.76
CA VAL A 59 -2.24 -5.84 15.28
C VAL A 59 -3.27 -5.03 14.51
N LYS A 60 -4.00 -5.69 13.59
CA LYS A 60 -5.05 -5.04 12.80
C LYS A 60 -6.17 -4.49 13.68
N ALA A 61 -6.48 -5.18 14.78
CA ALA A 61 -7.53 -4.76 15.69
C ALA A 61 -7.23 -3.42 16.38
N ARG A 62 -5.97 -2.99 16.40
CA ARG A 62 -5.60 -1.69 16.95
C ARG A 62 -6.02 -0.51 16.07
N ALA A 63 -6.36 -0.78 14.84
CA ALA A 63 -6.77 0.23 13.88
C ALA A 63 -7.95 -0.27 13.05
N PRO A 64 -9.14 -0.42 13.67
CA PRO A 64 -10.30 -1.00 12.99
C PRO A 64 -10.83 -0.14 11.84
N GLU A 65 -10.49 1.13 11.79
CA GLU A 65 -10.91 2.03 10.72
C GLU A 65 -10.13 1.83 9.41
N VAL A 66 -9.00 1.11 9.46
CA VAL A 66 -8.22 0.80 8.25
C VAL A 66 -8.95 -0.31 7.49
N PRO A 67 -9.15 -0.16 6.17
CA PRO A 67 -9.82 -1.22 5.38
C PRO A 67 -8.84 -2.35 5.05
N TRP A 68 -8.49 -3.13 6.06
CA TRP A 68 -7.47 -4.18 5.97
C TRP A 68 -7.76 -5.20 4.86
N SER A 69 -9.02 -5.63 4.77
CA SER A 69 -9.42 -6.62 3.77
C SER A 69 -9.26 -6.09 2.36
N SER A 70 -9.66 -4.84 2.13
CA SER A 70 -9.54 -4.20 0.81
C SER A 70 -8.09 -4.05 0.40
N ILE A 71 -7.23 -3.64 1.34
CA ILE A 71 -5.80 -3.46 1.09
C ILE A 71 -5.16 -4.82 0.77
N ALA A 72 -5.45 -5.85 1.56
CA ALA A 72 -4.92 -7.18 1.32
C ALA A 72 -5.35 -7.73 -0.04
N GLY A 73 -6.57 -7.41 -0.47
CA GLY A 73 -7.11 -7.84 -1.76
C GLY A 73 -6.40 -7.22 -2.97
N LEU A 74 -5.71 -6.12 -2.78
CA LEU A 74 -4.97 -5.47 -3.88
C LEU A 74 -3.92 -6.38 -4.50
N ARG A 75 -3.37 -7.31 -3.73
CA ARG A 75 -2.39 -8.25 -4.27
C ARG A 75 -2.94 -8.99 -5.48
N ASN A 76 -4.19 -9.49 -5.38
CA ASN A 76 -4.79 -10.21 -6.49
C ASN A 76 -5.01 -9.30 -7.70
N VAL A 77 -5.46 -8.09 -7.47
CA VAL A 77 -5.68 -7.12 -8.55
C VAL A 77 -4.37 -6.79 -9.25
N VAL A 78 -3.32 -6.47 -8.48
CA VAL A 78 -2.04 -6.07 -9.05
C VAL A 78 -1.35 -7.23 -9.76
N VAL A 79 -1.38 -8.44 -9.18
CA VAL A 79 -0.67 -9.60 -9.73
C VAL A 79 -1.42 -10.22 -10.91
N HIS A 80 -2.74 -10.34 -10.82
CA HIS A 80 -3.53 -11.08 -11.81
C HIS A 80 -4.18 -10.19 -12.87
N ASP A 81 -4.45 -8.93 -12.54
CA ASP A 81 -5.14 -8.00 -13.44
C ASP A 81 -4.29 -6.78 -13.80
N TYR A 82 -2.96 -6.95 -13.76
CA TYR A 82 -2.01 -5.86 -13.98
C TYR A 82 -2.37 -4.98 -15.19
N PHE A 83 -2.69 -5.62 -16.33
CA PHE A 83 -2.97 -4.87 -17.56
C PHE A 83 -4.40 -4.31 -17.60
N ARG A 84 -5.23 -4.63 -16.62
CA ARG A 84 -6.63 -4.21 -16.55
C ARG A 84 -6.91 -3.21 -15.44
N VAL A 85 -5.89 -2.89 -14.62
CA VAL A 85 -6.10 -1.96 -13.52
C VAL A 85 -6.29 -0.55 -14.08
N GLU A 86 -7.42 0.04 -13.75
CA GLU A 86 -7.71 1.41 -14.17
C GLU A 86 -6.94 2.40 -13.30
N PRO A 87 -6.26 3.41 -13.90
CA PRO A 87 -5.48 4.37 -13.11
C PRO A 87 -6.29 5.08 -12.02
N ASN A 88 -7.54 5.42 -12.29
CA ASN A 88 -8.36 6.10 -11.29
C ASN A 88 -8.68 5.22 -10.08
N VAL A 89 -8.77 3.90 -10.24
CA VAL A 89 -8.92 2.97 -9.11
C VAL A 89 -7.67 3.01 -8.24
N VAL A 90 -6.49 3.04 -8.87
CA VAL A 90 -5.23 3.15 -8.15
C VAL A 90 -5.17 4.47 -7.37
N TRP A 91 -5.59 5.56 -7.99
CA TRP A 91 -5.62 6.86 -7.33
C TRP A 91 -6.53 6.86 -6.11
N ASP A 92 -7.72 6.28 -6.22
CA ASP A 92 -8.68 6.19 -5.11
C ASP A 92 -8.12 5.39 -3.94
N VAL A 93 -7.42 4.29 -4.24
CA VAL A 93 -6.77 3.47 -3.20
C VAL A 93 -5.70 4.28 -2.47
N ILE A 94 -4.86 5.00 -3.23
CA ILE A 94 -3.78 5.79 -2.63
C ILE A 94 -4.35 6.92 -1.78
N ASP A 95 -5.31 7.65 -2.32
CA ASP A 95 -5.84 8.85 -1.66
C ASP A 95 -6.72 8.50 -0.45
N GLY A 96 -7.34 7.32 -0.45
CA GLY A 96 -8.19 6.86 0.64
C GLY A 96 -7.53 5.83 1.53
N ASP A 97 -7.43 4.60 1.04
CA ASP A 97 -7.04 3.44 1.85
C ASP A 97 -5.61 3.56 2.39
N LEU A 98 -4.67 3.98 1.54
CA LEU A 98 -3.27 4.10 1.96
C LEU A 98 -3.05 5.27 2.91
N ALA A 99 -3.79 6.35 2.76
CA ALA A 99 -3.70 7.48 3.69
C ALA A 99 -4.13 7.04 5.09
N ALA A 100 -5.21 6.27 5.19
CA ALA A 100 -5.68 5.72 6.47
C ALA A 100 -4.66 4.77 7.08
N LEU A 101 -4.07 3.91 6.26
CA LEU A 101 -3.04 2.97 6.70
C LEU A 101 -1.79 3.71 7.19
N ALA A 102 -1.34 4.72 6.45
CA ALA A 102 -0.17 5.52 6.83
C ALA A 102 -0.36 6.17 8.20
N GLN A 103 -1.52 6.75 8.42
CA GLN A 103 -1.86 7.39 9.69
C GLN A 103 -1.83 6.38 10.83
N ALA A 104 -2.45 5.22 10.63
CA ALA A 104 -2.49 4.17 11.65
C ALA A 104 -1.10 3.65 11.99
N VAL A 105 -0.26 3.40 10.97
CA VAL A 105 1.09 2.90 11.18
C VAL A 105 1.90 3.90 12.01
N ARG A 106 1.83 5.18 11.67
CA ARG A 106 2.59 6.22 12.37
C ARG A 106 2.14 6.42 13.81
N THR A 107 0.84 6.30 14.07
CA THR A 107 0.29 6.69 15.37
C THR A 107 0.06 5.54 16.32
N ARG A 108 -0.15 4.31 15.83
CA ARG A 108 -0.60 3.21 16.68
C ARG A 108 0.13 1.90 16.50
N LEU A 109 0.57 1.59 15.29
CA LEU A 109 1.07 0.24 15.02
C LEU A 109 2.55 0.07 15.31
N LEU A 110 3.38 1.07 15.00
CA LEU A 110 4.82 1.00 15.23
C LEU A 110 5.20 1.23 16.70
N ASP A 111 4.45 2.06 17.38
CA ASP A 111 4.73 2.43 18.78
C ASP A 111 4.03 1.52 19.79
N ALA A 112 3.31 0.53 19.33
CA ALA A 112 2.62 -0.40 20.22
C ALA A 112 3.61 -1.33 20.89
N PRO A 113 3.50 -1.52 22.22
CA PRO A 113 4.38 -2.46 22.92
C PRO A 113 4.13 -3.90 22.51
#